data_7e570c536cfa8f604e85eac288ca388d
#
_entry.id   7e570c536cfa8f604e85eac288ca388d
#
_cell.length_a   1.000
_cell.length_b   1.000
_cell.length_c   1.000
_cell.angle_alpha   90.00
_cell.angle_beta   90.00
_cell.angle_gamma   90.00
#
_symmetry.space_group_name_H-M   'P 1'
#
loop_
_entity.id
_entity.type
_entity.pdbx_description
1 polymer ?
#
loop_
_entity_poly.entity_id
_entity_poly.type
_entity_poly.pdbx_seq_one_letter_code
_entity_poly.pdbx_strand_id
1 'polypeptide(L)'
;SKEWLMAQQVFPGRFTAAPDRSDVTVFLIGMRANRWWQLGKVWWTASKMPPMLQHLATHPDTGMLGAHSWFGRTTILLSYWESPEHLQRFAADCDAPHLQPWRDFMRTLQGTGSVGVWHETYQVPVADLEAVYVDMPAFGLAAATAHAPVGSGTKTARQRLGR
;
A
#
# COMPACT_ATOMS: atom_id res chain seq x y z
N SER A 1 -18.14 2.37 -6.33
CA SER A 1 -17.83 2.87 -7.66
C SER A 1 -17.69 1.69 -8.64
N LYS A 2 -18.04 1.91 -9.90
CA LYS A 2 -18.13 0.88 -10.95
C LYS A 2 -16.76 0.26 -11.38
N GLU A 3 -15.67 0.72 -10.85
CA GLU A 3 -14.32 0.22 -11.19
C GLU A 3 -14.02 -1.20 -10.70
N TRP A 4 -14.75 -1.68 -9.70
CA TRP A 4 -14.64 -3.06 -9.21
C TRP A 4 -15.23 -4.12 -10.16
N LEU A 5 -15.99 -3.69 -11.17
CA LEU A 5 -16.66 -4.57 -12.13
C LEU A 5 -15.97 -4.61 -13.51
N MET A 6 -14.99 -3.76 -13.76
CA MET A 6 -14.19 -3.83 -14.99
C MET A 6 -13.08 -4.85 -14.78
N ALA A 7 -13.09 -5.91 -15.58
CA ALA A 7 -12.01 -6.87 -15.64
C ALA A 7 -10.69 -6.11 -15.90
N GLN A 8 -9.74 -6.19 -14.95
CA GLN A 8 -8.42 -5.59 -15.15
C GLN A 8 -7.75 -6.26 -16.36
N GLN A 9 -7.12 -5.45 -17.21
CA GLN A 9 -6.36 -5.98 -18.34
C GLN A 9 -5.20 -6.84 -17.84
N VAL A 10 -5.23 -8.12 -18.17
CA VAL A 10 -4.12 -9.04 -17.91
C VAL A 10 -3.10 -8.90 -19.05
N PHE A 11 -1.83 -8.83 -18.71
CA PHE A 11 -0.71 -8.79 -19.63
C PHE A 11 -0.08 -10.19 -19.71
N PRO A 12 -0.31 -10.94 -20.80
CA PRO A 12 0.26 -12.28 -20.95
C PRO A 12 1.79 -12.25 -21.01
N GLY A 13 2.43 -13.24 -20.39
CA GLY A 13 3.87 -13.36 -20.36
C GLY A 13 4.49 -12.73 -19.11
N ARG A 14 5.78 -12.40 -19.21
CA ARG A 14 6.59 -11.94 -18.08
C ARG A 14 6.86 -10.45 -18.17
N PHE A 15 6.58 -9.76 -17.08
CA PHE A 15 6.80 -8.34 -16.90
C PHE A 15 7.60 -8.06 -15.63
N THR A 16 8.17 -6.87 -15.53
CA THR A 16 8.88 -6.38 -14.37
C THR A 16 8.46 -4.94 -14.06
N ALA A 17 8.78 -4.45 -12.89
CA ALA A 17 8.75 -3.03 -12.59
C ALA A 17 10.01 -2.35 -13.10
N ALA A 18 9.87 -1.13 -13.61
CA ALA A 18 10.97 -0.31 -14.10
C ALA A 18 10.87 1.12 -13.53
N PRO A 19 11.05 1.31 -12.22
CA PRO A 19 10.94 2.62 -11.59
C PRO A 19 11.95 3.61 -12.15
N ASP A 20 11.47 4.78 -12.59
CA ASP A 20 12.31 5.91 -13.02
C ASP A 20 12.57 6.85 -11.82
N ARG A 21 13.33 6.35 -10.84
CA ARG A 21 13.68 7.05 -9.60
C ARG A 21 14.82 6.34 -8.88
N SER A 22 15.43 7.01 -7.90
CA SER A 22 16.55 6.46 -7.12
C SER A 22 16.09 5.48 -6.05
N ASP A 23 14.95 5.73 -5.44
CA ASP A 23 14.39 4.93 -4.36
C ASP A 23 12.86 4.92 -4.36
N VAL A 24 12.29 4.03 -3.57
CA VAL A 24 10.84 3.93 -3.32
C VAL A 24 10.64 3.75 -1.83
N THR A 25 9.67 4.45 -1.26
CA THR A 25 9.21 4.21 0.10
C THR A 25 8.00 3.30 0.07
N VAL A 26 8.11 2.16 0.76
CA VAL A 26 7.03 1.17 0.91
C VAL A 26 6.46 1.32 2.30
N PHE A 27 5.15 1.47 2.39
CA PHE A 27 4.42 1.59 3.64
C PHE A 27 3.34 0.54 3.73
N LEU A 28 3.38 -0.24 4.79
CA LEU A 28 2.39 -1.24 5.14
C LEU A 28 1.68 -0.76 6.40
N ILE A 29 0.38 -0.78 6.38
CA ILE A 29 -0.45 -0.47 7.54
C ILE A 29 -1.67 -1.37 7.55
N GLY A 30 -2.15 -1.70 8.72
CA GLY A 30 -3.35 -2.51 8.83
C GLY A 30 -3.88 -2.64 10.24
N MET A 31 -4.92 -3.41 10.36
CA MET A 31 -5.54 -3.76 11.64
C MET A 31 -5.71 -5.28 11.76
N ARG A 32 -5.80 -5.76 12.98
CA ARG A 32 -6.12 -7.15 13.29
C ARG A 32 -7.29 -7.22 14.27
N ALA A 33 -8.31 -7.98 13.91
CA ALA A 33 -9.39 -8.31 14.81
C ALA A 33 -8.93 -9.42 15.79
N ASN A 34 -8.37 -9.04 16.92
CA ASN A 34 -7.88 -9.99 17.93
C ASN A 34 -9.05 -10.74 18.58
N ARG A 35 -10.12 -10.02 18.88
CA ARG A 35 -11.40 -10.53 19.40
C ARG A 35 -12.48 -10.33 18.36
N TRP A 36 -12.50 -11.19 17.33
CA TRP A 36 -13.40 -11.07 16.19
C TRP A 36 -14.89 -11.06 16.55
N TRP A 37 -15.26 -11.67 17.70
CA TRP A 37 -16.64 -11.63 18.21
C TRP A 37 -17.07 -10.25 18.72
N GLN A 38 -16.14 -9.32 18.95
CA GLN A 38 -16.45 -7.93 19.28
C GLN A 38 -16.67 -7.11 18.01
N LEU A 39 -17.68 -7.50 17.24
CA LEU A 39 -17.98 -6.99 15.91
C LEU A 39 -18.10 -5.47 15.85
N GLY A 40 -18.70 -4.85 16.88
CA GLY A 40 -18.84 -3.40 16.96
C GLY A 40 -17.50 -2.66 16.95
N LYS A 41 -16.52 -3.14 17.71
CA LYS A 41 -15.17 -2.56 17.77
C LYS A 41 -14.39 -2.78 16.48
N VAL A 42 -14.51 -3.98 15.91
CA VAL A 42 -13.87 -4.33 14.63
C VAL A 42 -14.44 -3.46 13.51
N TRP A 43 -15.77 -3.37 13.43
CA TRP A 43 -16.45 -2.54 12.44
C TRP A 43 -16.11 -1.06 12.59
N TRP A 44 -16.13 -0.55 13.82
CA TRP A 44 -15.78 0.83 14.10
C TRP A 44 -14.37 1.16 13.60
N THR A 45 -13.39 0.31 13.89
CA THR A 45 -11.99 0.51 13.43
C THR A 45 -11.91 0.42 11.91
N ALA A 46 -12.54 -0.60 11.30
CA ALA A 46 -12.52 -0.82 9.85
C ALA A 46 -13.16 0.34 9.08
N SER A 47 -14.20 0.98 9.62
CA SER A 47 -14.90 2.10 8.99
C SER A 47 -14.05 3.35 8.79
N LYS A 48 -12.88 3.44 9.44
CA LYS A 48 -11.96 4.57 9.32
C LYS A 48 -11.06 4.49 8.07
N MET A 49 -10.91 3.32 7.47
CA MET A 49 -10.04 3.11 6.31
C MET A 49 -10.59 3.73 5.01
N PRO A 50 -11.87 3.54 4.62
CA PRO A 50 -12.38 4.05 3.35
C PRO A 50 -12.23 5.56 3.16
N PRO A 51 -12.54 6.43 4.14
CA PRO A 51 -12.32 7.87 3.99
C PRO A 51 -10.87 8.25 3.73
N MET A 52 -9.93 7.56 4.37
CA MET A 52 -8.49 7.79 4.18
C MET A 52 -8.07 7.42 2.75
N LEU A 53 -8.49 6.26 2.25
CA LEU A 53 -8.20 5.82 0.89
C LEU A 53 -8.81 6.75 -0.16
N GLN A 54 -10.04 7.23 0.07
CA GLN A 54 -10.69 8.20 -0.79
C GLN A 54 -9.93 9.53 -0.82
N HIS A 55 -9.48 10.01 0.33
CA HIS A 55 -8.66 11.23 0.42
C HIS A 55 -7.37 11.09 -0.40
N LEU A 56 -6.63 9.98 -0.23
CA LEU A 56 -5.40 9.71 -0.98
C LEU A 56 -5.65 9.61 -2.49
N ALA A 57 -6.74 8.99 -2.90
CA ALA A 57 -7.10 8.87 -4.33
C ALA A 57 -7.46 10.22 -4.98
N THR A 58 -7.95 11.18 -4.20
CA THR A 58 -8.33 12.52 -4.68
C THR A 58 -7.26 13.58 -4.51
N HIS A 59 -6.16 13.26 -3.81
CA HIS A 59 -5.04 14.18 -3.54
C HIS A 59 -3.71 13.59 -4.02
N PRO A 60 -3.44 13.59 -5.35
CA PRO A 60 -2.21 13.02 -5.90
C PRO A 60 -0.94 13.74 -5.46
N ASP A 61 -1.05 14.97 -4.99
CA ASP A 61 0.04 15.80 -4.45
C ASP A 61 0.59 15.28 -3.11
N THR A 62 -0.06 14.31 -2.47
CA THR A 62 0.44 13.66 -1.25
C THR A 62 1.73 12.87 -1.47
N GLY A 63 2.06 12.51 -2.72
CA GLY A 63 3.23 11.72 -3.08
C GLY A 63 3.00 10.21 -3.00
N MET A 64 1.76 9.75 -2.82
CA MET A 64 1.42 8.34 -2.93
C MET A 64 1.40 7.91 -4.41
N LEU A 65 2.20 6.90 -4.74
CA LEU A 65 2.34 6.38 -6.10
C LEU A 65 1.30 5.31 -6.44
N GLY A 66 0.88 4.53 -5.46
CA GLY A 66 -0.10 3.48 -5.63
C GLY A 66 -0.36 2.74 -4.33
N ALA A 67 -1.47 1.99 -4.28
CA ALA A 67 -1.84 1.22 -3.11
C ALA A 67 -2.70 0.01 -3.47
N HIS A 68 -2.61 -1.03 -2.63
CA HIS A 68 -3.45 -2.22 -2.69
C HIS A 68 -3.90 -2.59 -1.28
N SER A 69 -5.11 -3.14 -1.18
CA SER A 69 -5.70 -3.55 0.09
C SER A 69 -6.12 -5.00 0.07
N TRP A 70 -5.86 -5.69 1.16
CA TRP A 70 -6.36 -7.05 1.42
C TRP A 70 -7.14 -7.05 2.72
N PHE A 71 -8.26 -7.76 2.73
CA PHE A 71 -9.17 -7.81 3.85
C PHE A 71 -9.23 -9.23 4.42
N GLY A 72 -9.28 -9.31 5.73
CA GLY A 72 -9.37 -10.55 6.49
C GLY A 72 -9.32 -10.26 7.98
N ARG A 73 -9.04 -11.28 8.80
CA ARG A 73 -8.83 -11.09 10.23
C ARG A 73 -7.69 -10.11 10.52
N THR A 74 -6.65 -10.14 9.70
CA THR A 74 -5.62 -9.10 9.59
C THR A 74 -5.79 -8.43 8.25
N THR A 75 -6.03 -7.13 8.23
CA THR A 75 -6.08 -6.34 7.01
C THR A 75 -4.71 -5.78 6.70
N ILE A 76 -4.43 -5.58 5.42
CA ILE A 76 -3.20 -4.94 4.94
C ILE A 76 -3.55 -3.89 3.90
N LEU A 77 -3.03 -2.69 4.07
CA LEU A 77 -2.87 -1.70 3.02
C LEU A 77 -1.37 -1.60 2.72
N LEU A 78 -0.99 -2.00 1.51
CA LEU A 78 0.34 -1.80 0.96
C LEU A 78 0.30 -0.53 0.11
N SER A 79 1.19 0.42 0.36
CA SER A 79 1.30 1.65 -0.43
C SER A 79 2.74 1.98 -0.77
N TYR A 80 2.90 2.63 -1.92
CA TYR A 80 4.18 3.09 -2.44
C TYR A 80 4.19 4.62 -2.46
N TRP A 81 5.30 5.23 -2.02
CA TRP A 81 5.43 6.67 -1.85
C TRP A 81 6.70 7.17 -2.52
N GLU A 82 6.67 8.43 -2.93
CA GLU A 82 7.83 9.09 -3.55
C GLU A 82 9.02 9.19 -2.60
N SER A 83 8.76 9.44 -1.32
CA SER A 83 9.79 9.51 -0.28
C SER A 83 9.21 9.30 1.12
N PRO A 84 10.06 9.01 2.13
CA PRO A 84 9.63 8.99 3.53
C PRO A 84 9.08 10.33 3.99
N GLU A 85 9.59 11.44 3.46
CA GLU A 85 9.16 12.80 3.80
C GLU A 85 7.72 13.07 3.34
N HIS A 86 7.33 12.57 2.16
CA HIS A 86 5.94 12.64 1.68
C HIS A 86 5.00 11.87 2.61
N LEU A 87 5.39 10.65 2.98
CA LEU A 87 4.62 9.82 3.91
C LEU A 87 4.49 10.51 5.28
N GLN A 88 5.58 11.04 5.82
CA GLN A 88 5.59 11.73 7.12
C GLN A 88 4.74 13.00 7.09
N ARG A 89 4.80 13.77 6.00
CA ARG A 89 3.97 14.95 5.80
C ARG A 89 2.50 14.60 5.80
N PHE A 90 2.11 13.56 5.08
CA PHE A 90 0.74 13.05 5.10
C PHE A 90 0.34 12.57 6.50
N ALA A 91 1.20 11.82 7.20
CA ALA A 91 0.92 11.32 8.54
C ALA A 91 0.74 12.45 9.58
N ALA A 92 1.42 13.59 9.40
CA ALA A 92 1.35 14.74 10.28
C ALA A 92 0.25 15.75 9.87
N ASP A 93 -0.40 15.57 8.72
CA ASP A 93 -1.41 16.49 8.21
C ASP A 93 -2.66 16.46 9.09
N CYS A 94 -2.90 17.57 9.79
CA CYS A 94 -4.03 17.73 10.71
C CYS A 94 -5.39 17.76 9.99
N ASP A 95 -5.40 18.12 8.71
CA ASP A 95 -6.61 18.20 7.89
C ASP A 95 -6.94 16.86 7.20
N ALA A 96 -5.99 15.92 7.20
CA ALA A 96 -6.21 14.61 6.64
C ALA A 96 -7.11 13.73 7.53
N PRO A 97 -8.00 12.92 6.94
CA PRO A 97 -9.06 12.22 7.68
C PRO A 97 -8.57 11.07 8.58
N HIS A 98 -7.28 10.74 8.56
CA HIS A 98 -6.72 9.64 9.36
C HIS A 98 -6.32 10.05 10.79
N LEU A 99 -6.01 11.32 11.03
CA LEU A 99 -5.45 11.75 12.32
C LEU A 99 -6.45 11.63 13.45
N GLN A 100 -7.70 12.10 13.24
CA GLN A 100 -8.74 11.99 14.26
C GLN A 100 -9.13 10.53 14.56
N PRO A 101 -9.34 9.66 13.58
CA PRO A 101 -9.51 8.23 13.82
C PRO A 101 -8.38 7.57 14.61
N TRP A 102 -7.13 7.95 14.32
CA TRP A 102 -5.98 7.43 15.05
C TRP A 102 -6.02 7.84 16.53
N ARG A 103 -6.30 9.12 16.81
CA ARG A 103 -6.44 9.63 18.20
C ARG A 103 -7.58 8.94 18.93
N ASP A 104 -8.71 8.73 18.25
CA ASP A 104 -9.87 8.05 18.83
C ASP A 104 -9.56 6.58 19.14
N PHE A 105 -8.82 5.90 18.25
CA PHE A 105 -8.36 4.54 18.50
C PHE A 105 -7.46 4.47 19.72
N MET A 106 -6.44 5.33 19.80
CA MET A 106 -5.50 5.36 20.93
C MET A 106 -6.22 5.63 22.25
N ARG A 107 -7.18 6.52 22.25
CA ARG A 107 -7.97 6.85 23.45
C ARG A 107 -8.91 5.73 23.89
N THR A 108 -9.53 5.03 22.94
CA THR A 108 -10.67 4.14 23.19
C THR A 108 -10.28 2.67 23.26
N LEU A 109 -9.39 2.22 22.38
CA LEU A 109 -9.10 0.80 22.19
C LEU A 109 -7.68 0.39 22.53
N GLN A 110 -6.73 1.32 22.62
CA GLN A 110 -5.36 1.00 23.04
C GLN A 110 -5.35 0.31 24.40
N GLY A 111 -4.62 -0.79 24.50
CA GLY A 111 -4.50 -1.57 25.73
C GLY A 111 -5.67 -2.52 26.02
N THR A 112 -6.79 -2.43 25.29
CA THR A 112 -7.92 -3.38 25.45
C THR A 112 -7.65 -4.75 24.88
N GLY A 113 -6.71 -4.86 23.92
CA GLY A 113 -6.41 -6.11 23.19
C GLY A 113 -7.51 -6.56 22.22
N SER A 114 -8.54 -5.75 21.99
CA SER A 114 -9.67 -6.12 21.13
C SER A 114 -9.33 -6.05 19.65
N VAL A 115 -8.68 -4.95 19.26
CA VAL A 115 -8.21 -4.69 17.90
C VAL A 115 -6.75 -4.24 17.98
N GLY A 116 -5.91 -4.83 17.14
CA GLY A 116 -4.53 -4.40 16.93
C GLY A 116 -4.42 -3.47 15.72
N VAL A 117 -3.49 -2.55 15.77
CA VAL A 117 -3.07 -1.73 14.62
C VAL A 117 -1.56 -1.84 14.48
N TRP A 118 -1.08 -1.91 13.26
CA TRP A 118 0.33 -2.07 12.96
C TRP A 118 0.72 -1.29 11.71
N HIS A 119 1.96 -0.90 11.63
CA HIS A 119 2.54 -0.36 10.39
C HIS A 119 4.04 -0.66 10.30
N GLU A 120 4.55 -0.65 9.08
CA GLU A 120 5.96 -0.79 8.76
C GLU A 120 6.30 0.13 7.60
N THR A 121 7.49 0.72 7.63
CA THR A 121 7.98 1.61 6.58
C THR A 121 9.35 1.13 6.12
N TYR A 122 9.51 0.99 4.81
CA TYR A 122 10.78 0.62 4.18
C TYR A 122 11.16 1.65 3.12
N GLN A 123 12.35 2.24 3.26
CA GLN A 123 12.97 3.01 2.17
C GLN A 123 13.93 2.08 1.44
N VAL A 124 13.67 1.84 0.16
CA VAL A 124 14.40 0.85 -0.62
C VAL A 124 15.01 1.52 -1.85
N PRO A 125 16.35 1.47 -2.00
CA PRO A 125 16.99 1.88 -3.24
C PRO A 125 16.49 1.03 -4.41
N VAL A 126 16.22 1.66 -5.55
CA VAL A 126 15.73 0.94 -6.74
C VAL A 126 16.74 -0.12 -7.21
N ALA A 127 18.04 0.13 -7.01
CA ALA A 127 19.08 -0.84 -7.32
C ALA A 127 19.01 -2.15 -6.50
N ASP A 128 18.30 -2.14 -5.38
CA ASP A 128 18.07 -3.31 -4.52
C ASP A 128 16.66 -3.90 -4.67
N LEU A 129 15.88 -3.41 -5.63
CA LEU A 129 14.55 -3.91 -5.94
C LEU A 129 14.57 -4.93 -7.07
N GLU A 130 13.75 -5.95 -6.92
CA GLU A 130 13.48 -6.93 -7.96
C GLU A 130 12.00 -7.28 -7.96
N ALA A 131 11.38 -7.33 -9.12
CA ALA A 131 10.00 -7.73 -9.27
C ALA A 131 9.79 -8.50 -10.56
N VAL A 132 8.90 -9.49 -10.53
CA VAL A 132 8.43 -10.20 -11.71
C VAL A 132 6.94 -10.48 -11.60
N TYR A 133 6.25 -10.29 -12.72
CA TYR A 133 4.81 -10.51 -12.85
C TYR A 133 4.59 -11.44 -14.04
N VAL A 134 3.85 -12.51 -13.85
CA VAL A 134 3.56 -13.50 -14.90
C VAL A 134 2.05 -13.59 -15.04
N ASP A 135 1.56 -13.29 -16.25
CA ASP A 135 0.11 -13.31 -16.56
C ASP A 135 -0.73 -12.50 -15.56
N MET A 136 -0.21 -11.34 -15.16
CA MET A 136 -0.83 -10.43 -14.19
C MET A 136 -1.33 -9.15 -14.87
N PRO A 137 -2.33 -8.48 -14.29
CA PRO A 137 -2.53 -7.06 -14.55
C PRO A 137 -1.34 -6.26 -14.01
N ALA A 138 -1.24 -4.98 -14.36
CA ALA A 138 -0.30 -4.08 -13.70
C ALA A 138 -0.61 -4.06 -12.20
N PHE A 139 0.38 -4.40 -11.38
CA PHE A 139 0.18 -4.65 -9.96
C PHE A 139 1.38 -4.17 -9.14
N GLY A 140 1.15 -3.85 -7.86
CA GLY A 140 2.20 -3.55 -6.92
C GLY A 140 3.12 -2.43 -7.38
N LEU A 141 4.43 -2.66 -7.31
CA LEU A 141 5.45 -1.69 -7.70
C LEU A 141 5.34 -1.28 -9.17
N ALA A 142 5.01 -2.22 -10.07
CA ALA A 142 4.85 -1.92 -11.49
C ALA A 142 3.66 -0.99 -11.75
N ALA A 143 2.54 -1.16 -11.05
CA ALA A 143 1.41 -0.25 -11.15
C ALA A 143 1.71 1.13 -10.57
N ALA A 144 2.51 1.18 -9.51
CA ALA A 144 2.88 2.42 -8.83
C ALA A 144 3.98 3.20 -9.57
N THR A 145 4.76 2.55 -10.41
CA THR A 145 5.91 3.16 -11.11
C THR A 145 5.83 2.96 -12.62
N ALA A 146 6.45 1.92 -13.14
CA ALA A 146 6.40 1.57 -14.56
C ALA A 146 6.36 0.06 -14.76
N HIS A 147 5.55 -0.37 -15.72
CA HIS A 147 5.33 -1.76 -16.08
C HIS A 147 6.02 -2.04 -17.43
N ALA A 148 7.00 -2.93 -17.44
CA ALA A 148 7.80 -3.22 -18.62
C ALA A 148 7.90 -4.74 -18.90
N PRO A 149 7.91 -5.17 -20.18
CA PRO A 149 8.12 -6.57 -20.50
C PRO A 149 9.54 -7.02 -20.12
N VAL A 150 9.68 -8.27 -19.69
CA VAL A 150 10.99 -8.88 -19.43
C VAL A 150 11.72 -9.10 -20.75
N GLY A 151 12.88 -8.47 -20.89
CA GLY A 151 13.75 -8.58 -22.06
C GLY A 151 15.01 -9.43 -21.79
N SER A 152 15.95 -9.42 -22.74
CA SER A 152 17.21 -10.20 -22.64
C SER A 152 18.07 -9.85 -21.43
N GLY A 153 18.03 -8.60 -21.00
CA GLY A 153 18.79 -8.10 -19.83
C GLY A 153 18.05 -8.20 -18.50
N THR A 154 16.83 -8.73 -18.46
CA THR A 154 15.98 -8.78 -17.25
C THR A 154 15.35 -10.15 -17.00
N LYS A 155 15.88 -11.21 -17.62
CA LYS A 155 15.32 -12.57 -17.53
C LYS A 155 15.40 -13.17 -16.12
N THR A 156 16.49 -12.94 -15.44
CA THR A 156 16.75 -13.48 -14.10
C THR A 156 16.64 -12.40 -13.03
N ALA A 157 16.35 -12.80 -11.78
CA ALA A 157 16.35 -11.89 -10.65
C ALA A 157 17.71 -11.15 -10.51
N ARG A 158 18.82 -11.85 -10.72
CA ARG A 158 20.16 -11.28 -10.71
C ARG A 158 20.32 -10.16 -11.74
N GLN A 159 19.85 -10.37 -12.97
CA GLN A 159 19.89 -9.34 -14.02
C GLN A 159 19.01 -8.14 -13.66
N ARG A 160 17.82 -8.37 -13.08
CA ARG A 160 16.94 -7.30 -12.66
C ARG A 160 17.52 -6.48 -11.50
N LEU A 161 18.34 -7.10 -10.64
CA LEU A 161 19.10 -6.43 -9.60
C LEU A 161 20.40 -5.76 -10.12
N GLY A 162 20.73 -5.90 -11.41
CA GLY A 162 21.96 -5.35 -11.97
C GLY A 162 23.24 -6.02 -11.45
N ARG A 163 23.19 -7.30 -11.06
CA ARG A 163 24.29 -8.06 -10.45
C ARG A 163 24.64 -9.29 -11.27
#